data_ab07e7adc4da8b77b0c55bc403018c60
#
_entry.id   ab07e7adc4da8b77b0c55bc403018c60
#
_cell.length_a   1.000
_cell.length_b   1.000
_cell.length_c   1.000
_cell.angle_alpha   90.00
_cell.angle_beta   90.00
_cell.angle_gamma   90.00
#
_symmetry.space_group_name_H-M   'P 1'
#
loop_
_entity.id
_entity.type
_entity.pdbx_description
1 polymer ?
#
loop_
_entity_poly.entity_id
_entity_poly.type
_entity_poly.pdbx_seq_one_letter_code
_entity_poly.pdbx_strand_id
1 'polypeptide(L)'
;MTTNDNIARYRRQLDRIGFSYDWSREIRTCDPEYYKWTQWAFLKMFGCWYDNDAQKARPIEELESAFAQGGSSAVNAACTEHEAFTAEQWAGFDSLKKEEVLMNYRIAYRGETSVNWCPKLGTVLANDEVKEGYSVRGGHPVEQKKMTQWQLRVSA
;
A
#
# COMPACT_ATOMS: atom_id res chain seq x y z
N MET A 1 -11.59 -24.24 -2.52
CA MET A 1 -11.79 -25.65 -2.14
C MET A 1 -10.68 -26.10 -1.21
N THR A 2 -9.46 -26.36 -1.67
CA THR A 2 -8.38 -26.93 -0.83
C THR A 2 -8.10 -26.19 0.49
N THR A 3 -8.12 -24.87 0.51
CA THR A 3 -7.86 -24.07 1.73
C THR A 3 -8.95 -24.29 2.78
N ASN A 4 -10.23 -24.25 2.39
CA ASN A 4 -11.33 -24.46 3.31
C ASN A 4 -11.36 -25.90 3.86
N ASP A 5 -11.01 -26.89 3.03
CA ASP A 5 -10.90 -28.30 3.45
C ASP A 5 -9.77 -28.46 4.48
N ASN A 6 -8.64 -27.78 4.28
CA ASN A 6 -7.54 -27.76 5.22
C ASN A 6 -7.92 -27.08 6.54
N ILE A 7 -8.61 -25.94 6.52
CA ILE A 7 -9.11 -25.28 7.73
C ILE A 7 -10.02 -26.23 8.53
N ALA A 8 -10.97 -26.87 7.87
CA ALA A 8 -11.86 -27.83 8.52
C ALA A 8 -11.08 -29.04 9.10
N ARG A 9 -10.02 -29.47 8.43
CA ARG A 9 -9.14 -30.53 8.93
C ARG A 9 -8.36 -30.09 10.18
N TYR A 10 -7.78 -28.88 10.15
CA TYR A 10 -7.05 -28.35 11.31
C TYR A 10 -7.95 -28.17 12.53
N ARG A 11 -9.16 -27.64 12.38
CA ARG A 11 -10.13 -27.55 13.46
C ARG A 11 -10.33 -28.91 14.13
N ARG A 12 -10.65 -29.96 13.34
CA ARG A 12 -10.83 -31.31 13.89
C ARG A 12 -9.59 -31.87 14.60
N GLN A 13 -8.40 -31.50 14.11
CA GLN A 13 -7.15 -31.95 14.76
C GLN A 13 -6.93 -31.24 16.10
N LEU A 14 -7.19 -29.93 16.17
CA LEU A 14 -7.07 -29.12 17.38
C LEU A 14 -8.11 -29.57 18.44
N ASP A 15 -9.33 -29.85 18.03
CA ASP A 15 -10.37 -30.40 18.91
C ASP A 15 -9.96 -31.77 19.51
N ARG A 16 -9.32 -32.63 18.70
CA ARG A 16 -8.83 -33.94 19.18
C ARG A 16 -7.69 -33.84 20.20
N ILE A 17 -6.89 -32.77 20.11
CA ILE A 17 -5.82 -32.50 21.10
C ILE A 17 -6.42 -31.96 22.41
N GLY A 18 -7.68 -31.50 22.39
CA GLY A 18 -8.39 -31.00 23.56
C GLY A 18 -8.24 -29.50 23.81
N PHE A 19 -7.89 -28.71 22.77
CA PHE A 19 -7.91 -27.26 22.88
C PHE A 19 -9.33 -26.72 22.98
N SER A 20 -9.55 -25.76 23.89
CA SER A 20 -10.84 -25.10 24.12
C SER A 20 -10.98 -23.81 23.31
N TYR A 21 -10.93 -23.92 21.97
CA TYR A 21 -11.16 -22.77 21.12
C TYR A 21 -12.65 -22.51 20.90
N ASP A 22 -13.03 -21.22 20.96
CA ASP A 22 -14.32 -20.75 20.50
C ASP A 22 -14.27 -20.49 18.99
N TRP A 23 -14.63 -21.45 18.17
CA TRP A 23 -14.63 -21.35 16.71
C TRP A 23 -15.61 -20.33 16.15
N SER A 24 -16.57 -19.82 16.94
CA SER A 24 -17.43 -18.71 16.52
C SER A 24 -16.68 -17.41 16.35
N ARG A 25 -15.48 -17.32 16.96
CA ARG A 25 -14.58 -16.15 16.88
C ARG A 25 -13.46 -16.34 15.88
N GLU A 26 -13.54 -17.35 15.02
CA GLU A 26 -12.56 -17.53 13.94
C GLU A 26 -12.61 -16.35 12.97
N ILE A 27 -11.42 -15.82 12.63
CA ILE A 27 -11.24 -14.73 11.71
C ILE A 27 -10.50 -15.22 10.48
N ARG A 28 -11.01 -14.85 9.29
CA ARG A 28 -10.36 -15.08 8.00
C ARG A 28 -10.09 -13.74 7.35
N THR A 29 -8.84 -13.40 7.19
CA THR A 29 -8.43 -12.12 6.62
C THR A 29 -8.79 -11.95 5.15
N CYS A 30 -9.13 -13.06 4.46
CA CYS A 30 -9.58 -13.08 3.06
C CYS A 30 -11.10 -12.89 2.91
N ASP A 31 -11.85 -12.85 4.01
CA ASP A 31 -13.29 -12.62 3.93
C ASP A 31 -13.60 -11.13 3.70
N PRO A 32 -14.58 -10.79 2.83
CA PRO A 32 -14.94 -9.41 2.51
C PRO A 32 -15.28 -8.57 3.75
N GLU A 33 -15.93 -9.17 4.74
CA GLU A 33 -16.30 -8.51 5.99
C GLU A 33 -15.07 -8.12 6.83
N TYR A 34 -13.95 -8.80 6.63
CA TYR A 34 -12.68 -8.47 7.27
C TYR A 34 -11.89 -7.45 6.44
N TYR A 35 -11.57 -7.75 5.18
CA TYR A 35 -10.66 -6.93 4.40
C TYR A 35 -11.26 -5.58 3.97
N LYS A 36 -12.57 -5.39 4.02
CA LYS A 36 -13.21 -4.09 3.77
C LYS A 36 -12.60 -2.97 4.64
N TRP A 37 -12.19 -3.29 5.87
CA TRP A 37 -11.59 -2.31 6.77
C TRP A 37 -10.16 -1.93 6.34
N THR A 38 -9.40 -2.90 5.82
CA THR A 38 -8.08 -2.64 5.21
C THR A 38 -8.23 -1.73 3.97
N GLN A 39 -9.21 -2.02 3.12
CA GLN A 39 -9.52 -1.18 1.96
C GLN A 39 -9.97 0.22 2.38
N TRP A 40 -10.82 0.32 3.38
CA TRP A 40 -11.25 1.61 3.92
C TRP A 40 -10.07 2.42 4.46
N ALA A 41 -9.19 1.83 5.24
CA ALA A 41 -7.99 2.49 5.76
C ALA A 41 -7.06 2.95 4.62
N PHE A 42 -6.87 2.11 3.60
CA PHE A 42 -6.10 2.48 2.41
C PHE A 42 -6.71 3.69 1.70
N LEU A 43 -8.03 3.70 1.48
CA LEU A 43 -8.70 4.82 0.82
C LEU A 43 -8.58 6.12 1.64
N LYS A 44 -8.61 6.04 2.97
CA LYS A 44 -8.36 7.20 3.84
C LYS A 44 -6.95 7.75 3.66
N MET A 45 -5.94 6.88 3.62
CA MET A 45 -4.54 7.29 3.38
C MET A 45 -4.34 7.82 1.96
N PHE A 46 -5.01 7.23 0.97
CA PHE A 46 -4.97 7.70 -0.42
C PHE A 46 -5.60 9.10 -0.59
N GLY A 47 -6.67 9.38 0.15
CA GLY A 47 -7.34 10.69 0.16
C GLY A 47 -6.64 11.77 1.00
N CYS A 48 -5.43 11.51 1.50
CA CYS A 48 -4.71 12.43 2.38
C CYS A 48 -3.28 12.70 1.90
N TRP A 49 -2.77 13.87 2.25
CA TRP A 49 -1.37 14.27 2.20
C TRP A 49 -0.86 14.58 3.61
N TYR A 50 0.45 14.67 3.82
CA TYR A 50 1.03 14.99 5.14
C TYR A 50 1.62 16.39 5.14
N ASP A 51 1.09 17.23 6.05
CA ASP A 51 1.54 18.60 6.29
C ASP A 51 2.68 18.56 7.33
N ASN A 52 3.90 18.89 6.89
CA ASN A 52 5.09 18.89 7.74
C ASN A 52 5.06 20.01 8.79
N ASP A 53 4.40 21.13 8.51
CA ASP A 53 4.32 22.25 9.46
C ASP A 53 3.30 21.96 10.57
N ALA A 54 2.16 21.41 10.20
CA ALA A 54 1.13 21.02 11.14
C ALA A 54 1.36 19.62 11.77
N GLN A 55 2.33 18.86 11.27
CA GLN A 55 2.66 17.50 11.73
C GLN A 55 1.43 16.57 11.74
N LYS A 56 0.64 16.60 10.67
CA LYS A 56 -0.57 15.78 10.55
C LYS A 56 -1.01 15.54 9.13
N ALA A 57 -1.80 14.48 8.94
CA ALA A 57 -2.49 14.22 7.68
C ALA A 57 -3.65 15.20 7.47
N ARG A 58 -3.81 15.66 6.22
CA ARG A 58 -4.91 16.53 5.77
C ARG A 58 -5.58 15.94 4.52
N PRO A 59 -6.85 16.28 4.25
CA PRO A 59 -7.53 15.91 3.02
C PRO A 59 -6.80 16.44 1.77
N ILE A 60 -6.78 15.66 0.71
CA ILE A 60 -6.06 16.03 -0.54
C ILE A 60 -6.66 17.28 -1.20
N GLU A 61 -7.94 17.55 -1.00
CA GLU A 61 -8.63 18.73 -1.50
C GLU A 61 -8.09 20.04 -0.93
N GLU A 62 -7.55 20.00 0.31
CA GLU A 62 -6.86 21.16 0.90
C GLU A 62 -5.55 21.45 0.18
N LEU A 63 -4.82 20.42 -0.26
CA LEU A 63 -3.61 20.57 -1.06
C LEU A 63 -3.91 21.16 -2.43
N GLU A 64 -4.95 20.65 -3.11
CA GLU A 64 -5.40 21.20 -4.40
C GLU A 64 -5.74 22.68 -4.29
N SER A 65 -6.43 23.06 -3.21
CA SER A 65 -6.79 24.44 -2.94
C SER A 65 -5.55 25.33 -2.70
N ALA A 66 -4.56 24.82 -1.98
CA ALA A 66 -3.30 25.53 -1.75
C ALA A 66 -2.49 25.69 -3.05
N PHE A 67 -2.43 24.66 -3.90
CA PHE A 67 -1.78 24.73 -5.22
C PHE A 67 -2.47 25.72 -6.15
N ALA A 68 -3.79 25.81 -6.10
CA ALA A 68 -4.55 26.80 -6.89
C ALA A 68 -4.29 28.25 -6.44
N GLN A 69 -3.88 28.48 -5.20
CA GLN A 69 -3.61 29.81 -4.65
C GLN A 69 -2.15 30.25 -4.79
N GLY A 70 -1.19 29.35 -4.58
CA GLY A 70 0.23 29.71 -4.50
C GLY A 70 1.19 28.75 -5.19
N GLY A 71 0.68 27.76 -5.93
CA GLY A 71 1.53 26.74 -6.57
C GLY A 71 2.18 25.79 -5.57
N SER A 72 3.23 25.10 -6.00
CA SER A 72 3.93 24.11 -5.17
C SER A 72 4.62 24.69 -3.94
N SER A 73 4.96 25.98 -3.95
CA SER A 73 5.62 26.66 -2.82
C SER A 73 4.66 27.04 -1.68
N ALA A 74 3.35 26.89 -1.87
CA ALA A 74 2.33 27.22 -0.87
C ALA A 74 2.30 26.29 0.33
N VAL A 75 2.95 25.11 0.26
CA VAL A 75 2.89 24.09 1.28
C VAL A 75 4.26 23.48 1.56
N ASN A 76 4.47 23.07 2.79
CA ASN A 76 5.57 22.21 3.21
C ASN A 76 5.02 20.80 3.44
N ALA A 77 5.04 19.98 2.39
CA ALA A 77 4.41 18.67 2.38
C ALA A 77 5.42 17.56 2.19
N ALA A 78 5.19 16.42 2.84
CA ALA A 78 5.93 15.20 2.55
C ALA A 78 5.60 14.73 1.13
N CYS A 79 6.60 14.58 0.26
CA CYS A 79 6.42 14.17 -1.12
C CYS A 79 7.54 13.22 -1.59
N THR A 80 7.26 12.49 -2.66
CA THR A 80 8.25 11.61 -3.31
C THR A 80 9.16 12.40 -4.24
N GLU A 81 8.57 13.24 -5.06
CA GLU A 81 9.23 14.11 -6.04
C GLU A 81 8.62 15.50 -5.94
N HIS A 82 9.46 16.52 -5.82
CA HIS A 82 9.02 17.90 -5.77
C HIS A 82 9.14 18.53 -7.15
N GLU A 83 8.00 18.73 -7.80
CA GLU A 83 7.89 19.51 -9.04
C GLU A 83 7.53 20.95 -8.68
N ALA A 84 8.32 21.91 -9.18
CA ALA A 84 8.04 23.34 -8.97
C ALA A 84 7.06 23.86 -10.02
N PHE A 85 5.95 24.45 -9.59
CA PHE A 85 4.94 25.07 -10.45
C PHE A 85 4.25 26.24 -9.75
N THR A 86 3.75 27.20 -10.57
CA THR A 86 2.94 28.34 -10.10
C THR A 86 1.46 27.98 -10.07
N ALA A 87 0.64 28.82 -9.41
CA ALA A 87 -0.81 28.69 -9.42
C ALA A 87 -1.41 28.73 -10.85
N GLU A 88 -0.85 29.54 -11.74
CA GLU A 88 -1.28 29.64 -13.15
C GLU A 88 -0.96 28.34 -13.91
N GLN A 89 0.23 27.77 -13.70
CA GLN A 89 0.59 26.47 -14.28
C GLN A 89 -0.30 25.35 -13.75
N TRP A 90 -0.58 25.34 -12.45
CA TRP A 90 -1.53 24.38 -11.86
C TRP A 90 -2.92 24.49 -12.48
N ALA A 91 -3.42 25.71 -12.69
CA ALA A 91 -4.71 25.93 -13.35
C ALA A 91 -4.72 25.44 -14.80
N GLY A 92 -3.58 25.51 -15.50
CA GLY A 92 -3.41 25.04 -16.87
C GLY A 92 -3.20 23.53 -17.02
N PHE A 93 -2.91 22.80 -15.95
CA PHE A 93 -2.75 21.33 -15.99
C PHE A 93 -4.10 20.65 -16.29
N ASP A 94 -4.06 19.64 -17.14
CA ASP A 94 -5.20 18.75 -17.31
C ASP A 94 -5.41 17.85 -16.10
N SER A 95 -6.51 17.11 -16.07
CA SER A 95 -6.85 16.24 -14.94
C SER A 95 -5.82 15.14 -14.72
N LEU A 96 -5.22 14.59 -15.77
CA LEU A 96 -4.21 13.54 -15.67
C LEU A 96 -2.93 14.07 -15.03
N LYS A 97 -2.43 15.24 -15.51
CA LYS A 97 -1.23 15.87 -14.93
C LYS A 97 -1.44 16.27 -13.48
N LYS A 98 -2.64 16.75 -13.11
CA LYS A 98 -2.97 17.06 -11.71
C LYS A 98 -2.89 15.81 -10.84
N GLU A 99 -3.47 14.69 -11.28
CA GLU A 99 -3.40 13.42 -10.53
C GLU A 99 -1.96 12.87 -10.44
N GLU A 100 -1.14 13.01 -11.47
CA GLU A 100 0.28 12.65 -11.41
C GLU A 100 1.03 13.46 -10.34
N VAL A 101 0.82 14.77 -10.30
CA VAL A 101 1.41 15.65 -9.27
C VAL A 101 0.91 15.25 -7.89
N LEU A 102 -0.40 15.12 -7.69
CA LEU A 102 -0.99 14.76 -6.40
C LEU A 102 -0.52 13.40 -5.90
N MET A 103 -0.27 12.44 -6.81
CA MET A 103 0.25 11.12 -6.44
C MET A 103 1.57 11.22 -5.67
N ASN A 104 2.41 12.21 -5.95
CA ASN A 104 3.66 12.45 -5.23
C ASN A 104 3.47 12.89 -3.78
N TYR A 105 2.29 13.40 -3.42
CA TYR A 105 1.99 13.93 -2.09
C TYR A 105 1.08 13.03 -1.26
N ARG A 106 0.36 12.08 -1.89
CA ARG A 106 -0.54 11.17 -1.18
C ARG A 106 0.21 10.31 -0.17
N ILE A 107 -0.39 10.00 0.97
CA ILE A 107 0.17 9.09 1.98
C ILE A 107 0.25 7.67 1.43
N ALA A 108 -0.79 7.21 0.72
CA ALA A 108 -0.73 5.98 -0.07
C ALA A 108 -0.51 6.37 -1.54
N TYR A 109 0.57 5.93 -2.15
CA TYR A 109 0.97 6.34 -3.50
C TYR A 109 1.54 5.16 -4.31
N ARG A 110 1.59 5.33 -5.63
CA ARG A 110 2.25 4.40 -6.53
C ARG A 110 3.66 4.88 -6.84
N GLY A 111 4.63 4.00 -6.67
CA GLY A 111 6.01 4.28 -6.98
C GLY A 111 6.75 3.05 -7.48
N GLU A 112 7.89 3.26 -8.14
CA GLU A 112 8.79 2.17 -8.52
C GLU A 112 9.65 1.75 -7.32
N THR A 113 9.74 0.45 -7.10
CA THR A 113 10.64 -0.12 -6.09
C THR A 113 11.24 -1.42 -6.59
N SER A 114 12.43 -1.75 -6.09
CA SER A 114 13.04 -3.06 -6.32
C SER A 114 12.33 -4.11 -5.49
N VAL A 115 11.91 -5.17 -6.14
CA VAL A 115 11.20 -6.29 -5.52
C VAL A 115 11.90 -7.61 -5.85
N ASN A 116 11.75 -8.59 -4.96
CA ASN A 116 12.21 -9.95 -5.17
C ASN A 116 11.20 -10.68 -6.10
N TRP A 117 11.48 -10.69 -7.39
CA TRP A 117 10.63 -11.37 -8.36
C TRP A 117 11.05 -12.82 -8.56
N CYS A 118 10.14 -13.75 -8.44
CA CYS A 118 10.37 -15.15 -8.77
C CYS A 118 9.59 -15.54 -10.04
N PRO A 119 10.26 -15.65 -11.22
CA PRO A 119 9.59 -15.96 -12.49
C PRO A 119 8.85 -17.32 -12.46
N LYS A 120 9.42 -18.30 -11.77
CA LYS A 120 8.85 -19.65 -11.67
C LYS A 120 7.55 -19.70 -10.84
N LEU A 121 7.47 -18.88 -9.79
CA LEU A 121 6.27 -18.75 -8.96
C LEU A 121 5.31 -17.70 -9.49
N GLY A 122 5.77 -16.80 -10.40
CA GLY A 122 4.97 -15.73 -10.99
C GLY A 122 4.53 -14.67 -9.97
N THR A 123 5.34 -14.44 -8.93
CA THR A 123 4.98 -13.53 -7.85
C THR A 123 6.18 -12.81 -7.26
N VAL A 124 5.91 -11.69 -6.58
CA VAL A 124 6.85 -10.99 -5.71
C VAL A 124 6.94 -11.73 -4.37
N LEU A 125 8.14 -11.84 -3.83
CA LEU A 125 8.43 -12.50 -2.55
C LEU A 125 8.89 -11.47 -1.52
N ALA A 126 8.48 -11.64 -0.27
CA ALA A 126 9.01 -10.90 0.85
C ALA A 126 10.48 -11.28 1.12
N ASN A 127 11.22 -10.43 1.86
CA ASN A 127 12.64 -10.69 2.09
C ASN A 127 12.90 -12.00 2.86
N ASP A 128 12.03 -12.35 3.78
CA ASP A 128 12.07 -13.59 4.56
C ASP A 128 11.70 -14.86 3.75
N GLU A 129 11.08 -14.69 2.58
CA GLU A 129 10.79 -15.77 1.63
C GLU A 129 11.94 -16.05 0.64
N VAL A 130 13.05 -15.27 0.74
CA VAL A 130 14.23 -15.43 -0.11
C VAL A 130 15.43 -15.78 0.76
N LYS A 131 16.11 -16.88 0.44
CA LYS A 131 17.33 -17.31 1.11
C LYS A 131 18.42 -17.61 0.07
N GLU A 132 19.55 -16.95 0.20
CA GLU A 132 20.71 -17.13 -0.70
C GLU A 132 20.37 -16.96 -2.20
N GLY A 133 19.42 -16.05 -2.53
CA GLY A 133 18.97 -15.80 -3.90
C GLY A 133 17.92 -16.78 -4.43
N TYR A 134 17.40 -17.66 -3.59
CA TYR A 134 16.38 -18.64 -3.94
C TYR A 134 15.13 -18.48 -3.09
N SER A 135 13.96 -18.80 -3.68
CA SER A 135 12.71 -18.86 -2.94
C SER A 135 12.71 -20.01 -1.92
N VAL A 136 12.31 -19.73 -0.68
CA VAL A 136 12.15 -20.77 0.35
C VAL A 136 11.14 -21.83 -0.11
N ARG A 137 10.11 -21.41 -0.83
CA ARG A 137 9.13 -22.30 -1.45
C ARG A 137 9.58 -22.74 -2.82
N GLY A 138 10.04 -23.97 -2.96
CA GLY A 138 10.39 -24.63 -4.21
C GLY A 138 11.82 -24.41 -4.70
N GLY A 139 12.66 -23.62 -4.00
CA GLY A 139 14.08 -23.45 -4.33
C GLY A 139 14.33 -22.82 -5.71
N HIS A 140 13.46 -21.90 -6.15
CA HIS A 140 13.58 -21.26 -7.46
C HIS A 140 14.42 -19.99 -7.40
N PRO A 141 15.23 -19.68 -8.43
CA PRO A 141 15.98 -18.42 -8.51
C PRO A 141 15.08 -17.20 -8.40
N VAL A 142 15.55 -16.19 -7.69
CA VAL A 142 14.86 -14.92 -7.47
C VAL A 142 15.68 -13.79 -8.06
N GLU A 143 15.03 -12.86 -8.75
CA GLU A 143 15.62 -11.72 -9.42
C GLU A 143 15.20 -10.42 -8.74
N GLN A 144 16.13 -9.45 -8.64
CA GLN A 144 15.77 -8.09 -8.28
C GLN A 144 15.18 -7.39 -9.50
N LYS A 145 13.92 -6.97 -9.42
CA LYS A 145 13.22 -6.31 -10.52
C LYS A 145 12.55 -5.01 -10.04
N LYS A 146 12.72 -3.94 -10.82
CA LYS A 146 11.93 -2.72 -10.59
C LYS A 146 10.49 -2.94 -11.06
N MET A 147 9.55 -2.69 -10.18
CA MET A 147 8.12 -2.79 -10.45
C MET A 147 7.36 -1.67 -9.77
N THR A 148 6.31 -1.21 -10.43
CA THR A 148 5.36 -0.27 -9.82
C THR A 148 4.59 -0.97 -8.71
N GLN A 149 4.66 -0.43 -7.51
CA GLN A 149 3.99 -0.98 -6.31
C GLN A 149 3.21 0.12 -5.59
N TRP A 150 2.18 -0.25 -4.86
CA TRP A 150 1.59 0.61 -3.86
C TRP A 150 2.52 0.74 -2.66
N GLN A 151 2.72 1.96 -2.22
CA GLN A 151 3.58 2.30 -1.09
C GLN A 151 2.82 3.15 -0.10
N LEU A 152 3.21 3.06 1.17
CA LEU A 152 2.69 3.91 2.25
C LEU A 152 3.84 4.78 2.79
N ARG A 153 3.58 6.06 2.92
CA ARG A 153 4.52 7.04 3.50
C ARG A 153 4.46 6.97 5.02
N VAL A 154 5.07 5.93 5.58
CA VAL A 154 5.03 5.65 7.04
C VAL A 154 5.97 6.51 7.87
N SER A 155 6.85 7.28 7.22
CA SER A 155 7.77 8.23 7.85
C SER A 155 7.24 9.67 7.84
N ALA A 156 6.03 9.88 7.36
CA ALA A 156 5.38 11.17 7.35
C ALA A 156 4.70 11.44 8.69
#